data_4b4159dfc2bb571342dc5ea7324acc6b
#
_entry.id   4b4159dfc2bb571342dc5ea7324acc6b
#
_cell.length_a   1.000
_cell.length_b   1.000
_cell.length_c   1.000
_cell.angle_alpha   90.00
_cell.angle_beta   90.00
_cell.angle_gamma   90.00
#
_symmetry.space_group_name_H-M   'P 1'
#
loop_
_entity.id
_entity.type
_entity.pdbx_description
1 polymer ?
#
loop_
_entity_poly.entity_id
_entity_poly.type
_entity_poly.pdbx_seq_one_letter_code
_entity_poly.pdbx_strand_id
1 'polypeptide(L)'
;WVAHSGRLDWPAVLLYLAGIAWTLFYDTIYAHQDTEDDALIGVKSTARLFGNSSPQWLRAFAVLSAGLMALAIYVALGAASPAQMIIAQIGTAGFAAHMLWQMRQLDIDNVPLLLQLFRANREAGLIPVLFFAVTVML
;
A
#
# COMPACT_ATOMS: atom_id res chain seq x y z
N TRP A 1 3.65 -12.18 -13.32
CA TRP A 1 4.88 -11.83 -14.03
C TRP A 1 5.69 -13.08 -14.38
N VAL A 2 6.19 -13.83 -13.39
CA VAL A 2 7.03 -15.02 -13.61
C VAL A 2 6.34 -16.07 -14.49
N ALA A 3 5.06 -16.30 -14.31
CA ALA A 3 4.26 -17.22 -15.14
C ALA A 3 4.19 -16.79 -16.63
N HIS A 4 4.34 -15.50 -16.91
CA HIS A 4 4.31 -14.94 -18.26
C HIS A 4 5.70 -14.85 -18.88
N SER A 5 6.68 -14.33 -18.13
CA SER A 5 8.04 -14.08 -18.64
C SER A 5 9.04 -15.24 -18.43
N GLY A 6 8.69 -16.20 -17.56
CA GLY A 6 9.59 -17.28 -17.13
C GLY A 6 10.75 -16.83 -16.24
N ARG A 7 10.82 -15.54 -15.86
CA ARG A 7 11.90 -14.96 -15.07
C ARG A 7 11.37 -14.04 -13.98
N LEU A 8 12.12 -13.92 -12.88
CA LEU A 8 11.87 -12.94 -11.83
C LEU A 8 12.66 -11.66 -12.15
N ASP A 9 11.99 -10.68 -12.73
CA ASP A 9 12.60 -9.41 -13.11
C ASP A 9 12.32 -8.31 -12.03
N TRP A 10 13.12 -7.26 -12.06
CA TRP A 10 13.05 -6.17 -11.08
C TRP A 10 11.66 -5.53 -10.90
N PRO A 11 10.85 -5.31 -11.95
CA PRO A 11 9.49 -4.77 -11.75
C PRO A 11 8.63 -5.63 -10.83
N ALA A 12 8.73 -6.96 -10.95
CA ALA A 12 7.98 -7.88 -10.09
C ALA A 12 8.46 -7.83 -8.63
N VAL A 13 9.77 -7.75 -8.41
CA VAL A 13 10.37 -7.63 -7.06
C VAL A 13 9.94 -6.32 -6.42
N LEU A 14 10.04 -5.19 -7.14
CA LEU A 14 9.66 -3.87 -6.64
C LEU A 14 8.16 -3.81 -6.29
N LEU A 15 7.30 -4.37 -7.15
CA LEU A 15 5.87 -4.40 -6.90
C LEU A 15 5.53 -5.29 -5.71
N TYR A 16 6.22 -6.41 -5.54
CA TYR A 16 6.06 -7.29 -4.37
C TYR A 16 6.45 -6.57 -3.07
N LEU A 17 7.58 -5.85 -3.07
CA LEU A 17 8.01 -5.05 -1.92
C LEU A 17 7.04 -3.90 -1.63
N ALA A 18 6.49 -3.26 -2.67
CA ALA A 18 5.43 -2.27 -2.52
C ALA A 18 4.19 -2.88 -1.83
N GLY A 19 3.80 -4.10 -2.21
CA GLY A 19 2.71 -4.85 -1.59
C GLY A 19 2.99 -5.16 -0.13
N ILE A 20 4.20 -5.59 0.23
CA ILE A 20 4.60 -5.81 1.63
C ILE A 20 4.46 -4.51 2.45
N ALA A 21 4.99 -3.39 1.95
CA ALA A 21 4.88 -2.11 2.64
C ALA A 21 3.42 -1.68 2.82
N TRP A 22 2.58 -1.89 1.81
CA TRP A 22 1.14 -1.63 1.90
C TRP A 22 0.44 -2.55 2.90
N THR A 23 0.77 -3.84 2.93
CA THR A 23 0.25 -4.79 3.92
C THR A 23 0.60 -4.33 5.33
N LEU A 24 1.86 -3.98 5.59
CA LEU A 24 2.28 -3.44 6.88
C LEU A 24 1.52 -2.17 7.27
N PHE A 25 1.18 -1.33 6.29
CA PHE A 25 0.38 -0.13 6.53
C PHE A 25 -1.02 -0.47 7.06
N TYR A 26 -1.82 -1.23 6.32
CA TYR A 26 -3.20 -1.48 6.72
C TYR A 26 -3.32 -2.49 7.88
N ASP A 27 -2.42 -3.47 7.98
CA ASP A 27 -2.39 -4.40 9.11
C ASP A 27 -2.02 -3.71 10.42
N THR A 28 -1.11 -2.72 10.39
CA THR A 28 -0.81 -1.93 11.58
C THR A 28 -2.01 -1.09 12.02
N ILE A 29 -2.77 -0.50 11.08
CA ILE A 29 -4.04 0.19 11.40
C ILE A 29 -5.01 -0.79 12.07
N TYR A 30 -5.19 -1.99 11.49
CA TYR A 30 -6.06 -3.01 12.05
C TYR A 30 -5.61 -3.46 13.45
N ALA A 31 -4.32 -3.69 13.64
CA ALA A 31 -3.77 -4.18 14.90
C ALA A 31 -3.94 -3.20 16.09
N HIS A 32 -4.23 -1.93 15.85
CA HIS A 32 -4.56 -0.98 16.92
C HIS A 32 -5.90 -1.26 17.58
N GLN A 33 -6.81 -2.04 16.95
CA GLN A 33 -8.10 -2.40 17.53
C GLN A 33 -7.97 -3.33 18.75
N ASP A 34 -6.97 -4.21 18.72
CA ASP A 34 -6.80 -5.31 19.66
C ASP A 34 -5.56 -5.13 20.56
N THR A 35 -5.00 -3.90 20.65
CA THR A 35 -3.73 -3.64 21.34
C THR A 35 -3.74 -4.04 22.81
N GLU A 36 -4.88 -3.83 23.52
CA GLU A 36 -5.04 -4.20 24.93
C GLU A 36 -5.14 -5.74 25.08
N ASP A 37 -5.96 -6.39 24.26
CA ASP A 37 -6.14 -7.84 24.28
C ASP A 37 -4.84 -8.56 23.88
N ASP A 38 -4.16 -8.07 22.86
CA ASP A 38 -2.82 -8.53 22.45
C ASP A 38 -1.80 -8.43 23.59
N ALA A 39 -1.91 -7.40 24.42
CA ALA A 39 -1.04 -7.23 25.57
C ALA A 39 -1.29 -8.31 26.63
N LEU A 40 -2.55 -8.63 26.88
CA LEU A 40 -2.94 -9.63 27.89
C LEU A 40 -2.51 -11.04 27.52
N ILE A 41 -2.59 -11.41 26.23
CA ILE A 41 -2.25 -12.75 25.75
C ILE A 41 -0.82 -12.88 25.19
N GLY A 42 -0.04 -11.79 25.21
CA GLY A 42 1.37 -11.79 24.82
C GLY A 42 1.62 -11.76 23.31
N VAL A 43 0.64 -11.42 22.49
CA VAL A 43 0.80 -11.25 21.03
C VAL A 43 1.68 -10.03 20.73
N LYS A 44 2.62 -10.19 19.80
CA LYS A 44 3.55 -9.14 19.35
C LYS A 44 3.06 -8.55 18.04
N SER A 45 2.08 -7.65 18.10
CA SER A 45 1.59 -6.93 16.92
C SER A 45 2.46 -5.71 16.58
N THR A 46 2.35 -5.22 15.33
CA THR A 46 3.03 -4.00 14.90
C THR A 46 2.50 -2.76 15.62
N ALA A 47 1.23 -2.73 15.99
CA ALA A 47 0.64 -1.67 16.81
C ALA A 47 1.33 -1.58 18.18
N ARG A 48 1.59 -2.71 18.84
CA ARG A 48 2.32 -2.75 20.09
C ARG A 48 3.81 -2.40 19.92
N LEU A 49 4.42 -2.83 18.81
CA LEU A 49 5.83 -2.53 18.53
C LEU A 49 6.06 -1.03 18.34
N PHE A 50 5.18 -0.35 17.61
CA PHE A 50 5.33 1.05 17.26
C PHE A 50 4.67 2.00 18.26
N GLY A 51 3.61 1.57 18.96
CA GLY A 51 2.91 2.35 19.97
C GLY A 51 2.55 3.76 19.45
N ASN A 52 2.91 4.79 20.23
CA ASN A 52 2.66 6.19 19.87
C ASN A 52 3.43 6.66 18.61
N SER A 53 4.44 5.92 18.14
CA SER A 53 5.14 6.22 16.90
C SER A 53 4.48 5.61 15.65
N SER A 54 3.38 4.87 15.81
CA SER A 54 2.64 4.25 14.69
C SER A 54 2.31 5.22 13.55
N PRO A 55 1.85 6.47 13.79
CA PRO A 55 1.57 7.39 12.68
C PRO A 55 2.80 7.72 11.81
N GLN A 56 3.99 7.71 12.39
CA GLN A 56 5.25 7.94 11.65
C GLN A 56 5.61 6.72 10.78
N TRP A 57 5.49 5.52 11.34
CA TRP A 57 5.73 4.28 10.61
C TRP A 57 4.71 4.06 9.49
N LEU A 58 3.45 4.36 9.74
CA LEU A 58 2.40 4.31 8.72
C LEU A 58 2.69 5.26 7.56
N ARG A 59 3.16 6.49 7.84
CA ARG A 59 3.61 7.42 6.77
C ARG A 59 4.78 6.83 5.98
N ALA A 60 5.76 6.24 6.67
CA ALA A 60 6.90 5.61 6.00
C ALA A 60 6.45 4.45 5.09
N PHE A 61 5.56 3.59 5.57
CA PHE A 61 5.02 2.50 4.75
C PHE A 61 4.21 2.99 3.56
N ALA A 62 3.40 4.04 3.72
CA ALA A 62 2.64 4.64 2.63
C ALA A 62 3.57 5.21 1.54
N VAL A 63 4.59 5.97 1.94
CA VAL A 63 5.58 6.54 1.00
C VAL A 63 6.39 5.43 0.32
N LEU A 64 6.82 4.43 1.08
CA LEU A 64 7.59 3.31 0.55
C LEU A 64 6.76 2.49 -0.46
N SER A 65 5.51 2.18 -0.13
CA SER A 65 4.62 1.43 -1.02
C SER A 65 4.37 2.19 -2.33
N ALA A 66 3.96 3.44 -2.25
CA ALA A 66 3.70 4.26 -3.45
C ALA A 66 4.97 4.49 -4.28
N GLY A 67 6.11 4.76 -3.63
CA GLY A 67 7.39 4.97 -4.29
C GLY A 67 7.91 3.72 -5.01
N LEU A 68 7.82 2.56 -4.36
CA LEU A 68 8.22 1.28 -4.97
C LEU A 68 7.28 0.89 -6.13
N MET A 69 5.97 1.16 -6.01
CA MET A 69 5.02 0.95 -7.09
C MET A 69 5.33 1.85 -8.29
N ALA A 70 5.58 3.14 -8.06
CA ALA A 70 5.97 4.07 -9.11
C ALA A 70 7.27 3.65 -9.82
N LEU A 71 8.26 3.21 -9.05
CA LEU A 71 9.52 2.70 -9.59
C LEU A 71 9.34 1.40 -10.38
N ALA A 72 8.50 0.48 -9.88
CA ALA A 72 8.17 -0.76 -10.59
C ALA A 72 7.56 -0.47 -11.97
N ILE A 73 6.62 0.46 -12.04
CA ILE A 73 5.99 0.90 -13.29
C ILE A 73 7.02 1.54 -14.22
N TYR A 74 7.85 2.44 -13.70
CA TYR A 74 8.89 3.08 -14.50
C TYR A 74 9.86 2.06 -15.13
N VAL A 75 10.30 1.07 -14.35
CA VAL A 75 11.20 0.02 -14.85
C VAL A 75 10.47 -0.93 -15.83
N ALA A 76 9.19 -1.22 -15.59
CA ALA A 76 8.39 -2.10 -16.45
C ALA A 76 8.05 -1.46 -17.80
N LEU A 77 7.73 -0.17 -17.83
CA LEU A 77 7.22 0.55 -18.99
C LEU A 77 8.23 1.52 -19.61
N GLY A 78 9.51 1.47 -19.21
CA GLY A 78 10.53 2.41 -19.69
C GLY A 78 10.69 2.47 -21.23
N ALA A 79 10.33 1.40 -21.93
CA ALA A 79 10.31 1.33 -23.40
C ALA A 79 8.90 1.44 -24.02
N ALA A 80 7.86 1.64 -23.19
CA ALA A 80 6.48 1.76 -23.64
C ALA A 80 6.13 3.19 -24.11
N SER A 81 4.92 3.37 -24.63
CA SER A 81 4.45 4.70 -25.04
C SER A 81 4.35 5.65 -23.84
N PRO A 82 4.59 6.98 -24.02
CA PRO A 82 4.41 7.96 -22.96
C PRO A 82 2.99 7.93 -22.35
N ALA A 83 1.97 7.64 -23.15
CA ALA A 83 0.59 7.56 -22.71
C ALA A 83 0.41 6.40 -21.69
N GLN A 84 0.96 5.22 -21.98
CA GLN A 84 0.90 4.07 -21.08
C GLN A 84 1.59 4.38 -19.73
N MET A 85 2.77 4.99 -19.77
CA MET A 85 3.49 5.42 -18.57
C MET A 85 2.67 6.40 -17.73
N ILE A 86 2.11 7.44 -18.36
CA ILE A 86 1.32 8.47 -17.67
C ILE A 86 0.08 7.83 -17.01
N ILE A 87 -0.66 7.01 -17.72
CA ILE A 87 -1.89 6.39 -17.20
C ILE A 87 -1.58 5.48 -16.02
N ALA A 88 -0.54 4.65 -16.12
CA ALA A 88 -0.15 3.79 -15.00
C ALA A 88 0.30 4.61 -13.77
N GLN A 89 1.03 5.70 -13.96
CA GLN A 89 1.46 6.58 -12.87
C GLN A 89 0.29 7.37 -12.25
N ILE A 90 -0.74 7.71 -13.01
CA ILE A 90 -1.98 8.30 -12.47
C ILE A 90 -2.65 7.32 -11.49
N GLY A 91 -2.69 6.02 -11.81
CA GLY A 91 -3.18 4.98 -10.90
C GLY A 91 -2.38 4.94 -9.58
N THR A 92 -1.05 5.01 -9.67
CA THR A 92 -0.19 5.08 -8.49
C THR A 92 -0.41 6.36 -7.67
N ALA A 93 -0.57 7.49 -8.33
CA ALA A 93 -0.87 8.76 -7.67
C ALA A 93 -2.23 8.72 -6.95
N GLY A 94 -3.25 8.11 -7.56
CA GLY A 94 -4.55 7.87 -6.93
C GLY A 94 -4.45 6.98 -5.69
N PHE A 95 -3.68 5.90 -5.76
CA PHE A 95 -3.37 5.04 -4.61
C PHE A 95 -2.68 5.83 -3.49
N ALA A 96 -1.65 6.60 -3.80
CA ALA A 96 -0.94 7.44 -2.84
C ALA A 96 -1.86 8.49 -2.20
N ALA A 97 -2.72 9.14 -2.99
CA ALA A 97 -3.70 10.11 -2.51
C ALA A 97 -4.71 9.46 -1.54
N HIS A 98 -5.16 8.24 -1.84
CA HIS A 98 -6.05 7.48 -0.96
C HIS A 98 -5.37 7.14 0.38
N MET A 99 -4.10 6.69 0.37
CA MET A 99 -3.35 6.44 1.61
C MET A 99 -3.14 7.72 2.40
N LEU A 100 -2.84 8.84 1.73
CA LEU A 100 -2.73 10.14 2.39
C LEU A 100 -4.05 10.60 3.03
N TRP A 101 -5.18 10.33 2.37
CA TRP A 101 -6.50 10.59 2.94
C TRP A 101 -6.71 9.75 4.21
N GLN A 102 -6.38 8.45 4.20
CA GLN A 102 -6.45 7.60 5.40
C GLN A 102 -5.59 8.15 6.53
N MET A 103 -4.36 8.58 6.23
CA MET A 103 -3.46 9.17 7.23
C MET A 103 -3.99 10.47 7.85
N ARG A 104 -4.77 11.27 7.11
CA ARG A 104 -5.40 12.49 7.62
C ARG A 104 -6.59 12.20 8.54
N GLN A 105 -7.22 11.05 8.37
CA GLN A 105 -8.34 10.60 9.21
C GLN A 105 -7.88 9.82 10.44
N LEU A 106 -6.61 9.34 10.44
CA LEU A 106 -6.12 8.39 11.42
C LEU A 106 -6.21 8.94 12.85
N ASP A 107 -6.94 8.20 13.67
CA ASP A 107 -7.01 8.34 15.12
C ASP A 107 -6.86 6.93 15.71
N ILE A 108 -5.73 6.67 16.37
CA ILE A 108 -5.37 5.34 16.87
C ILE A 108 -6.19 4.91 18.10
N ASP A 109 -6.91 5.84 18.72
CA ASP A 109 -7.77 5.58 19.86
C ASP A 109 -9.22 5.35 19.46
N ASN A 110 -9.56 5.53 18.16
CA ASN A 110 -10.91 5.39 17.63
C ASN A 110 -11.11 4.06 16.89
N VAL A 111 -11.42 2.98 17.63
CA VAL A 111 -11.58 1.62 17.09
C VAL A 111 -12.56 1.53 15.90
N PRO A 112 -13.77 2.12 15.93
CA PRO A 112 -14.66 2.09 14.76
C PRO A 112 -14.05 2.71 13.51
N LEU A 113 -13.30 3.81 13.66
CA LEU A 113 -12.61 4.47 12.56
C LEU A 113 -11.47 3.61 12.02
N LEU A 114 -10.69 2.95 12.87
CA LEU A 114 -9.62 2.05 12.46
C LEU A 114 -10.15 0.94 11.54
N LEU A 115 -11.28 0.32 11.90
CA LEU A 115 -11.91 -0.71 11.07
C LEU A 115 -12.39 -0.15 9.73
N GLN A 116 -12.93 1.08 9.71
CA GLN A 116 -13.32 1.75 8.48
C GLN A 116 -12.11 2.01 7.58
N LEU A 117 -11.00 2.53 8.13
CA LEU A 117 -9.77 2.79 7.40
C LEU A 117 -9.16 1.48 6.87
N PHE A 118 -9.13 0.42 7.68
CA PHE A 118 -8.68 -0.89 7.22
C PHE A 118 -9.47 -1.38 6.00
N ARG A 119 -10.81 -1.31 6.05
CA ARG A 119 -11.69 -1.72 4.95
C ARG A 119 -11.53 -0.86 3.70
N ALA A 120 -11.21 0.42 3.85
CA ALA A 120 -10.96 1.35 2.75
C ALA A 120 -9.72 0.97 1.90
N ASN A 121 -8.85 0.08 2.41
CA ASN A 121 -7.71 -0.41 1.62
C ASN A 121 -8.13 -1.31 0.45
N ARG A 122 -9.34 -1.87 0.47
CA ARG A 122 -9.91 -2.53 -0.71
C ARG A 122 -10.05 -1.55 -1.87
N GLU A 123 -10.59 -0.36 -1.64
CA GLU A 123 -10.74 0.69 -2.63
C GLU A 123 -9.36 1.22 -3.07
N ALA A 124 -8.45 1.42 -2.12
CA ALA A 124 -7.08 1.83 -2.43
C ALA A 124 -6.40 0.88 -3.41
N GLY A 125 -6.54 -0.44 -3.21
CA GLY A 125 -5.96 -1.45 -4.10
C GLY A 125 -6.61 -1.53 -5.47
N LEU A 126 -7.91 -1.22 -5.59
CA LEU A 126 -8.60 -1.23 -6.88
C LEU A 126 -8.19 -0.07 -7.79
N ILE A 127 -7.79 1.07 -7.24
CA ILE A 127 -7.38 2.24 -8.03
C ILE A 127 -6.25 1.87 -9.01
N PRO A 128 -5.05 1.42 -8.59
CA PRO A 128 -3.98 1.10 -9.54
C PRO A 128 -4.36 -0.04 -10.48
N VAL A 129 -5.15 -1.03 -10.04
CA VAL A 129 -5.58 -2.15 -10.89
C VAL A 129 -6.39 -1.67 -12.08
N LEU A 130 -7.33 -0.73 -11.88
CA LEU A 130 -8.14 -0.16 -12.97
C LEU A 130 -7.27 0.57 -13.99
N PHE A 131 -6.32 1.40 -13.54
CA PHE A 131 -5.41 2.12 -14.42
C PHE A 131 -4.43 1.18 -15.14
N PHE A 132 -3.96 0.12 -14.49
CA PHE A 132 -3.11 -0.89 -15.14
C PHE A 132 -3.88 -1.66 -16.20
N ALA A 133 -5.15 -1.99 -15.96
CA ALA A 133 -5.99 -2.63 -16.96
C ALA A 133 -6.15 -1.76 -18.21
N VAL A 134 -6.39 -0.45 -18.05
CA VAL A 134 -6.44 0.50 -19.18
C VAL A 134 -5.09 0.58 -19.90
N THR A 135 -3.97 0.59 -19.17
CA THR A 135 -2.63 0.65 -19.73
C THR A 135 -2.33 -0.54 -20.66
N VAL A 136 -2.83 -1.73 -20.34
CA VAL A 136 -2.65 -2.95 -21.16
C VAL A 136 -3.51 -2.94 -22.42
N MET A 137 -4.60 -2.16 -22.44
CA MET A 137 -5.50 -2.05 -23.59
C MET A 137 -5.02 -1.05 -24.65
N LEU A 138 -4.00 -0.24 -24.34
CA LEU A 138 -3.39 0.76 -25.23
C LEU A 138 -2.12 0.21 -25.91
#